data_04c074f7830ca728a4c4c64ffe7540d6
#
_entry.id   04c074f7830ca728a4c4c64ffe7540d6
#
_cell.length_a   1.000
_cell.length_b   1.000
_cell.length_c   1.000
_cell.angle_alpha   90.00
_cell.angle_beta   90.00
_cell.angle_gamma   90.00
#
_symmetry.space_group_name_H-M   'P 1'
#
loop_
_entity.id
_entity.type
_entity.pdbx_description
1 polymer ?
#
loop_
_entity_poly.entity_id
_entity_poly.type
_entity_poly.pdbx_seq_one_letter_code
_entity_poly.pdbx_strand_id
1 'polypeptide(L)'
;MIHEKIKLHVPGSADYAAMYTYFLDLSKEVPIEKRPTVIVCPGGAYAFTSDREAEPIAMRFNAIGMNAVVVRYSVAPARFPTALLEVATAVKYVREEGVKYGCD
;
A
#
# COMPACT_ATOMS: atom_id res chain seq x y z
N MET A 1 0.67 5.38 -14.52
CA MET A 1 0.71 4.89 -13.14
C MET A 1 0.12 3.49 -13.07
N ILE A 2 0.75 2.62 -12.32
CA ILE A 2 0.21 1.28 -12.08
C ILE A 2 -0.59 1.35 -10.79
N HIS A 3 -1.88 1.27 -10.92
CA HIS A 3 -2.84 1.40 -9.82
C HIS A 3 -3.71 0.16 -9.79
N GLU A 4 -3.42 -0.75 -8.87
CA GLU A 4 -4.10 -2.03 -8.76
C GLU A 4 -4.59 -2.25 -7.34
N LYS A 5 -5.70 -2.99 -7.23
CA LYS A 5 -6.21 -3.47 -5.96
C LYS A 5 -5.75 -4.92 -5.81
N ILE A 6 -5.02 -5.20 -4.74
CA ILE A 6 -4.53 -6.54 -4.45
C ILE A 6 -5.10 -6.98 -3.12
N LYS A 7 -5.91 -8.04 -3.13
CA LYS A 7 -6.56 -8.50 -1.92
C LYS A 7 -5.53 -9.05 -0.94
N LEU A 8 -5.68 -8.66 0.33
CA LEU A 8 -4.88 -9.19 1.43
C LEU A 8 -5.70 -10.24 2.18
N HIS A 9 -5.10 -11.38 2.41
CA HIS A 9 -5.76 -12.46 3.12
C HIS A 9 -4.81 -13.14 4.09
N VAL A 10 -5.12 -12.99 5.37
CA VAL A 10 -4.46 -13.70 6.47
C VAL A 10 -5.57 -14.20 7.38
N PRO A 11 -5.27 -15.10 8.35
CA PRO A 11 -6.31 -15.56 9.29
C PRO A 11 -6.99 -14.37 9.97
N GLY A 12 -8.31 -14.30 9.88
CA GLY A 12 -9.11 -13.24 10.48
C GLY A 12 -9.35 -12.03 9.60
N SER A 13 -8.82 -11.99 8.38
CA SER A 13 -9.01 -10.85 7.48
C SER A 13 -10.47 -10.63 7.12
N ALA A 14 -10.88 -9.34 7.12
CA ALA A 14 -12.15 -8.93 6.57
C ALA A 14 -12.13 -9.02 5.05
N ASP A 15 -13.32 -9.11 4.45
CA ASP A 15 -13.43 -9.24 2.99
C ASP A 15 -12.88 -8.04 2.22
N TYR A 16 -12.91 -6.85 2.83
CA TYR A 16 -12.44 -5.62 2.18
C TYR A 16 -10.93 -5.43 2.27
N ALA A 17 -10.22 -6.24 3.08
CA ALA A 17 -8.79 -6.06 3.29
C ALA A 17 -8.02 -6.15 1.97
N ALA A 18 -7.31 -5.10 1.63
CA ALA A 18 -6.61 -4.99 0.36
C ALA A 18 -5.50 -3.95 0.43
N MET A 19 -4.55 -4.05 -0.48
CA MET A 19 -3.60 -2.99 -0.72
C MET A 19 -3.87 -2.39 -2.10
N TYR A 20 -3.62 -1.10 -2.23
CA TYR A 20 -3.77 -0.37 -3.49
C TYR A 20 -2.43 0.20 -3.88
N THR A 21 -1.98 -0.10 -5.10
CA THR A 21 -0.69 0.39 -5.57
C THR A 21 -0.84 1.77 -6.22
N TYR A 22 0.19 2.60 -6.03
CA TYR A 22 0.34 3.88 -6.70
C TYR A 22 1.80 3.93 -7.15
N PHE A 23 2.10 3.15 -8.20
CA PHE A 23 3.47 3.04 -8.72
C PHE A 23 3.62 3.90 -9.96
N LEU A 24 4.59 4.80 -9.91
CA LEU A 24 4.90 5.67 -11.04
C LEU A 24 5.50 4.86 -12.18
N ASP A 25 5.14 5.23 -13.40
CA ASP A 25 5.65 4.54 -14.58
C ASP A 25 7.17 4.69 -14.69
N LEU A 26 7.82 3.65 -15.13
CA LEU A 26 9.22 3.70 -15.51
C LEU A 26 9.31 4.27 -16.92
N SER A 27 10.27 5.16 -17.16
CA SER A 27 10.44 5.83 -18.44
C SER A 27 11.91 5.95 -18.81
N LYS A 28 12.20 5.78 -20.09
CA LYS A 28 13.57 5.96 -20.59
C LYS A 28 14.00 7.43 -20.57
N GLU A 29 13.03 8.35 -20.65
CA GLU A 29 13.33 9.79 -20.60
C GLU A 29 13.65 10.25 -19.19
N VAL A 30 13.08 9.57 -18.18
CA VAL A 30 13.32 9.86 -16.78
C VAL A 30 14.15 8.71 -16.25
N PRO A 31 15.48 8.86 -16.12
CA PRO A 31 16.37 7.75 -15.80
C PRO A 31 16.37 7.42 -14.29
N ILE A 32 15.19 7.22 -13.74
CA ILE A 32 15.01 6.80 -12.35
C ILE A 32 14.56 5.34 -12.39
N GLU A 33 15.46 4.45 -12.02
CA GLU A 33 15.18 3.01 -12.04
C GLU A 33 14.57 2.50 -10.75
N LYS A 34 14.89 3.17 -9.64
CA LYS A 34 14.40 2.79 -8.31
C LYS A 34 13.82 4.01 -7.61
N ARG A 35 12.70 3.80 -6.96
CA ARG A 35 12.02 4.85 -6.18
C ARG A 35 11.77 4.35 -4.77
N PRO A 36 12.04 5.18 -3.76
CA PRO A 36 11.60 4.85 -2.41
C PRO A 36 10.10 4.59 -2.43
N THR A 37 9.66 3.61 -1.67
CA THR A 37 8.25 3.22 -1.65
C THR A 37 7.70 3.36 -0.24
N VAL A 38 6.59 4.08 -0.13
CA VAL A 38 5.93 4.36 1.16
C VAL A 38 4.72 3.45 1.30
N ILE A 39 4.60 2.84 2.46
CA ILE A 39 3.40 2.08 2.84
C ILE A 39 2.54 3.01 3.69
N VAL A 40 1.37 3.36 3.18
CA VAL A 40 0.41 4.24 3.86
C VAL A 40 -0.61 3.38 4.59
N CYS A 41 -0.70 3.56 5.91
CA CYS A 41 -1.67 2.86 6.75
C CYS A 41 -2.65 3.90 7.31
N PRO A 42 -3.80 4.12 6.65
CA PRO A 42 -4.75 5.15 7.11
C PRO A 42 -5.22 4.89 8.52
N GLY A 43 -5.33 5.93 9.32
CA GLY A 43 -5.81 5.84 10.69
C GLY A 43 -7.34 5.83 10.77
N GLY A 44 -7.87 5.63 11.96
CA GLY A 44 -9.30 5.61 12.23
C GLY A 44 -9.62 4.86 13.51
N ALA A 45 -8.66 4.75 14.42
CA ALA A 45 -8.82 4.10 15.74
C ALA A 45 -9.32 2.66 15.64
N TYR A 46 -8.96 1.94 14.57
CA TYR A 46 -9.42 0.58 14.29
C TYR A 46 -10.94 0.44 14.16
N ALA A 47 -11.64 1.55 13.91
CA ALA A 47 -13.07 1.54 13.58
C ALA A 47 -13.28 1.64 12.07
N PHE A 48 -12.34 2.28 11.38
CA PHE A 48 -12.35 2.45 9.92
C PHE A 48 -10.93 2.82 9.46
N THR A 49 -10.71 2.85 8.15
CA THR A 49 -9.50 3.42 7.57
C THR A 49 -9.90 4.69 6.81
N SER A 50 -9.38 5.82 7.25
CA SER A 50 -9.83 7.14 6.76
C SER A 50 -9.43 7.38 5.31
N ASP A 51 -10.41 7.75 4.47
CA ASP A 51 -10.13 8.12 3.07
C ASP A 51 -9.25 9.36 2.97
N ARG A 52 -9.31 10.26 3.96
CA ARG A 52 -8.46 11.46 3.98
C ARG A 52 -6.98 11.14 4.17
N GLU A 53 -6.69 9.99 4.77
CA GLU A 53 -5.32 9.55 5.06
C GLU A 53 -4.86 8.45 4.12
N ALA A 54 -5.61 8.19 3.06
CA ALA A 54 -5.34 7.14 2.08
C ALA A 54 -4.82 7.72 0.77
N GLU A 55 -5.65 7.77 -0.26
CA GLU A 55 -5.25 8.24 -1.58
C GLU A 55 -4.60 9.63 -1.58
N PRO A 56 -5.14 10.64 -0.88
CA PRO A 56 -4.49 11.95 -0.88
C PRO A 56 -3.04 11.91 -0.39
N ILE A 57 -2.76 11.09 0.60
CA ILE A 57 -1.39 10.94 1.12
C ILE A 57 -0.51 10.24 0.08
N ALA A 58 -1.02 9.16 -0.52
CA ALA A 58 -0.28 8.45 -1.57
C ALA A 58 0.06 9.38 -2.74
N MET A 59 -0.89 10.18 -3.18
CA MET A 59 -0.69 11.12 -4.29
C MET A 59 0.35 12.20 -3.95
N ARG A 60 0.43 12.62 -2.69
CA ARG A 60 1.45 13.57 -2.25
C ARG A 60 2.85 12.97 -2.38
N PHE A 61 3.02 11.71 -2.00
CA PHE A 61 4.30 11.03 -2.18
C PHE A 61 4.63 10.82 -3.66
N ASN A 62 3.63 10.49 -4.48
CA ASN A 62 3.84 10.40 -5.93
C ASN A 62 4.34 11.72 -6.50
N ALA A 63 3.82 12.85 -6.02
CA ALA A 63 4.19 14.18 -6.52
C ALA A 63 5.66 14.50 -6.30
N ILE A 64 6.31 13.88 -5.34
CA ILE A 64 7.76 14.06 -5.10
C ILE A 64 8.59 12.88 -5.62
N GLY A 65 8.00 12.04 -6.47
CA GLY A 65 8.74 10.98 -7.17
C GLY A 65 8.82 9.65 -6.45
N MET A 66 8.04 9.43 -5.42
CA MET A 66 8.03 8.18 -4.66
C MET A 66 6.88 7.29 -5.09
N ASN A 67 7.10 5.99 -5.01
CA ASN A 67 6.00 5.04 -5.13
C ASN A 67 5.27 4.95 -3.80
N ALA A 68 4.00 4.57 -3.84
CA ALA A 68 3.21 4.43 -2.62
C ALA A 68 2.28 3.23 -2.71
N VAL A 69 1.94 2.70 -1.55
CA VAL A 69 0.94 1.65 -1.40
C VAL A 69 0.04 2.06 -0.24
N VAL A 70 -1.27 1.99 -0.44
CA VAL A 70 -2.25 2.19 0.63
C VAL A 70 -2.73 0.82 1.10
N VAL A 71 -2.62 0.56 2.39
CA VAL A 71 -3.11 -0.69 2.97
C VAL A 71 -4.43 -0.42 3.69
N ARG A 72 -5.51 -0.98 3.15
CA ARG A 72 -6.82 -0.99 3.82
C ARG A 72 -6.87 -2.25 4.67
N TYR A 73 -6.35 -2.13 5.87
CA TYR A 73 -6.26 -3.26 6.80
C TYR A 73 -7.59 -3.52 7.50
N SER A 74 -7.75 -4.73 8.03
CA SER A 74 -8.94 -5.10 8.78
C SER A 74 -9.02 -4.33 10.10
N VAL A 75 -10.18 -3.76 10.37
CA VAL A 75 -10.47 -3.05 11.62
C VAL A 75 -11.44 -3.86 12.45
N ALA A 76 -11.87 -3.32 13.61
CA ALA A 76 -12.81 -4.03 14.46
C ALA A 76 -14.03 -4.54 13.66
N PRO A 77 -14.53 -5.77 13.86
CA PRO A 77 -14.22 -6.68 14.98
C PRO A 77 -12.98 -7.56 14.81
N ALA A 78 -12.18 -7.37 13.76
CA ALA A 78 -10.92 -8.12 13.62
C ALA A 78 -10.01 -7.81 14.80
N ARG A 79 -9.24 -8.80 15.21
CA ARG A 79 -8.39 -8.70 16.40
C ARG A 79 -6.92 -8.88 16.04
N PHE A 80 -6.05 -8.33 16.90
CA PHE A 80 -4.61 -8.58 16.81
C PHE A 80 -4.36 -10.11 16.69
N PRO A 81 -3.48 -10.58 15.81
CA PRO A 81 -2.54 -9.79 15.01
C PRO A 81 -2.94 -9.58 13.54
N THR A 82 -4.22 -9.63 13.19
CA THR A 82 -4.70 -9.63 11.80
C THR A 82 -4.18 -8.42 11.00
N ALA A 83 -4.40 -7.21 11.50
CA ALA A 83 -3.95 -6.00 10.79
C ALA A 83 -2.43 -5.98 10.61
N LEU A 84 -1.68 -6.38 11.63
CA LEU A 84 -0.22 -6.47 11.57
C LEU A 84 0.23 -7.43 10.47
N LEU A 85 -0.40 -8.60 10.39
CA LEU A 85 -0.06 -9.60 9.37
C LEU A 85 -0.43 -9.13 7.97
N GLU A 86 -1.51 -8.37 7.84
CA GLU A 86 -1.90 -7.77 6.55
C GLU A 86 -0.86 -6.76 6.09
N VAL A 87 -0.41 -5.89 6.96
CA VAL A 87 0.64 -4.91 6.63
C VAL A 87 1.94 -5.62 6.30
N ALA A 88 2.30 -6.65 7.06
CA ALA A 88 3.49 -7.45 6.77
C ALA A 88 3.41 -8.11 5.39
N THR A 89 2.23 -8.59 5.01
CA THR A 89 2.00 -9.18 3.69
C THR A 89 2.18 -8.14 2.59
N ALA A 90 1.70 -6.91 2.81
CA ALA A 90 1.88 -5.82 1.87
C ALA A 90 3.36 -5.46 1.69
N VAL A 91 4.13 -5.41 2.78
CA VAL A 91 5.57 -5.15 2.74
C VAL A 91 6.27 -6.26 1.94
N LYS A 92 5.91 -7.51 2.20
CA LYS A 92 6.47 -8.65 1.46
C LYS A 92 6.20 -8.54 -0.04
N TYR A 93 4.97 -8.19 -0.40
CA TYR A 93 4.60 -8.00 -1.81
C TYR A 93 5.47 -6.92 -2.46
N VAL A 94 5.62 -5.78 -1.80
CA VAL A 94 6.45 -4.68 -2.33
C VAL A 94 7.89 -5.13 -2.52
N ARG A 95 8.44 -5.87 -1.57
CA ARG A 95 9.82 -6.34 -1.66
C ARG A 95 10.05 -7.39 -2.74
N GLU A 96 9.09 -8.28 -2.95
CA GLU A 96 9.23 -9.39 -3.90
C GLU A 96 8.72 -9.03 -5.29
N GLU A 97 7.52 -8.44 -5.38
CA GLU A 97 6.84 -8.16 -6.64
C GLU A 97 7.05 -6.72 -7.11
N GLY A 98 7.25 -5.80 -6.18
CA GLY A 98 7.41 -4.38 -6.52
C GLY A 98 8.71 -4.07 -7.24
N VAL A 99 9.71 -4.95 -7.17
CA VAL A 99 11.02 -4.73 -7.82
C VAL A 99 10.85 -4.47 -9.31
N LYS A 100 9.97 -5.20 -9.98
CA LYS A 100 9.73 -5.02 -11.42
C LYS A 100 9.08 -3.67 -11.75
N TYR A 101 8.52 -2.99 -10.75
CA TYR A 101 7.94 -1.66 -10.90
C TYR A 101 8.86 -0.56 -10.37
N GLY A 102 10.09 -0.91 -10.03
CA GLY A 102 11.06 0.05 -9.52
C GLY A 102 10.87 0.43 -8.05
N CYS A 103 10.18 -0.38 -7.26
CA CYS A 103 10.05 -0.14 -5.82
C CYS A 103 11.37 -0.45 -5.09
N ASP A 104 11.71 0.41 -4.17
CA ASP A 104 12.91 0.27 -3.35
C ASP A 104 12.60 0.41 -1.86
#